data_a6bc81b626da73f3639f26cfe9e7e52a
#
_entry.id   a6bc81b626da73f3639f26cfe9e7e52a
#
_cell.length_a   1.000
_cell.length_b   1.000
_cell.length_c   1.000
_cell.angle_alpha   90.00
_cell.angle_beta   90.00
_cell.angle_gamma   90.00
#
_symmetry.space_group_name_H-M   'P 1'
#
loop_
_entity.id
_entity.type
_entity.pdbx_description
1 polymer ?
#
loop_
_entity_poly.entity_id
_entity_poly.type
_entity_poly.pdbx_seq_one_letter_code
_entity_poly.pdbx_strand_id
1 'polypeptide(L)'
;MTVCTSGNADDRGLVDRFLRLQDEESFRALYRRHTPALYGLARRLLAASSGDAEDAVQDTWVRAAARLHRFRWESALRTWLTGILVNCCRERLRGQWRWVEPDDAAPKEQADDVLPLEQTLGVERAIASLPPGSRSVFVLHDIHGHTHQEIAALLDIEPGTSKSQLFHARRQLRALLT
;
A
#
# COMPACT_ATOMS: atom_id res chain seq x y z
N MET A 1 7.19 19.86 -10.82
CA MET A 1 6.85 21.01 -9.97
C MET A 1 6.85 20.56 -8.53
N THR A 2 7.58 21.22 -7.71
CA THR A 2 8.34 20.86 -6.52
C THR A 2 7.51 20.95 -5.24
N VAL A 3 7.01 19.85 -4.69
CA VAL A 3 6.35 19.87 -3.35
C VAL A 3 6.82 18.72 -2.43
N CYS A 4 7.80 17.91 -2.83
CA CYS A 4 8.25 16.76 -2.03
C CYS A 4 9.52 16.96 -1.19
N THR A 5 10.18 18.13 -1.23
CA THR A 5 11.52 18.29 -0.62
C THR A 5 11.47 18.62 0.87
N SER A 6 10.45 19.32 1.35
CA SER A 6 10.38 19.77 2.75
C SER A 6 10.15 18.60 3.74
N GLY A 7 9.25 17.68 3.41
CA GLY A 7 8.93 16.54 4.28
C GLY A 7 10.09 15.56 4.48
N ASN A 8 10.89 15.35 3.44
CA ASN A 8 12.01 14.39 3.51
C ASN A 8 13.22 14.92 4.31
N ALA A 9 13.46 16.22 4.25
CA ALA A 9 14.50 16.85 5.07
C ALA A 9 14.15 16.80 6.56
N ASP A 10 12.88 16.99 6.88
CA ASP A 10 12.30 16.92 8.22
C ASP A 10 12.34 15.48 8.78
N ASP A 11 12.00 14.48 7.96
CA ASP A 11 12.09 13.06 8.32
C ASP A 11 13.54 12.65 8.62
N ARG A 12 14.50 13.17 7.86
CA ARG A 12 15.92 12.89 8.08
C ARG A 12 16.40 13.40 9.44
N GLY A 13 16.00 14.61 9.81
CA GLY A 13 16.33 15.17 11.12
C GLY A 13 15.74 14.37 12.27
N LEU A 14 14.49 13.89 12.13
CA LEU A 14 13.84 13.05 13.14
C LEU A 14 14.51 11.67 13.24
N VAL A 15 14.82 11.05 12.12
CA VAL A 15 15.54 9.75 12.10
C VAL A 15 16.92 9.87 12.74
N ASP A 16 17.69 10.89 12.38
CA ASP A 16 19.01 11.11 12.96
C ASP A 16 18.96 11.31 14.48
N ARG A 17 17.99 12.09 14.97
CA ARG A 17 17.79 12.28 16.42
C ARG A 17 17.40 10.99 17.12
N PHE A 18 16.45 10.26 16.57
CA PHE A 18 16.05 8.96 17.12
C PHE A 18 17.24 7.99 17.20
N LEU A 19 18.01 7.85 16.13
CA LEU A 19 19.12 6.90 16.09
C LEU A 19 20.29 7.28 17.00
N ARG A 20 20.59 8.59 17.14
CA ARG A 20 21.74 9.05 17.93
C ARG A 20 21.42 9.23 19.42
N LEU A 21 20.23 9.75 19.72
CA LEU A 21 19.85 10.16 21.07
C LEU A 21 18.82 9.21 21.71
N GLN A 22 18.36 8.18 20.98
CA GLN A 22 17.25 7.32 21.39
C GLN A 22 16.00 8.14 21.78
N ASP A 23 15.78 9.25 21.07
CA ASP A 23 14.72 10.21 21.34
C ASP A 23 13.38 9.64 20.88
N GLU A 24 12.60 9.12 21.83
CA GLU A 24 11.26 8.58 21.57
C GLU A 24 10.32 9.61 20.92
N GLU A 25 10.45 10.89 21.23
CA GLU A 25 9.57 11.93 20.67
C GLU A 25 9.80 12.09 19.16
N SER A 26 11.03 11.96 18.71
CA SER A 26 11.35 11.93 17.28
C SER A 26 10.73 10.72 16.58
N PHE A 27 10.74 9.54 17.20
CA PHE A 27 10.07 8.37 16.64
C PHE A 27 8.55 8.53 16.63
N ARG A 28 7.96 9.07 17.70
CA ARG A 28 6.52 9.38 17.77
C ARG A 28 6.09 10.37 16.68
N ALA A 29 6.93 11.37 16.40
CA ALA A 29 6.66 12.33 15.31
C ALA A 29 6.62 11.66 13.94
N LEU A 30 7.58 10.76 13.64
CA LEU A 30 7.56 9.93 12.44
C LEU A 30 6.32 9.04 12.36
N TYR A 31 6.00 8.37 13.46
CA TYR A 31 4.82 7.51 13.59
C TYR A 31 3.53 8.26 13.27
N ARG A 32 3.28 9.40 13.93
CA ARG A 32 2.08 10.23 13.70
C ARG A 32 1.99 10.74 12.27
N ARG A 33 3.12 11.08 11.66
CA ARG A 33 3.19 11.63 10.29
C ARG A 33 2.85 10.59 9.24
N HIS A 34 3.37 9.38 9.35
CA HIS A 34 3.29 8.37 8.30
C HIS A 34 2.18 7.35 8.49
N THR A 35 1.77 7.06 9.73
CA THR A 35 0.76 6.03 10.03
C THR A 35 -0.57 6.23 9.31
N PRO A 36 -1.16 7.43 9.21
CA PRO A 36 -2.45 7.58 8.51
C PRO A 36 -2.39 7.17 7.04
N ALA A 37 -1.29 7.48 6.35
CA ALA A 37 -1.11 7.10 4.95
C ALA A 37 -0.87 5.59 4.80
N LEU A 38 -0.06 4.99 5.69
CA LEU A 38 0.18 3.54 5.73
C LEU A 38 -1.11 2.77 6.02
N TYR A 39 -1.92 3.24 6.97
CA TYR A 39 -3.19 2.62 7.31
C TYR A 39 -4.19 2.66 6.15
N GLY A 40 -4.33 3.81 5.49
CA GLY A 40 -5.17 3.93 4.30
C GLY A 40 -4.74 2.99 3.17
N LEU A 41 -3.43 2.84 2.97
CA LEU A 41 -2.89 1.89 2.00
C LEU A 41 -3.15 0.43 2.42
N ALA A 42 -2.90 0.06 3.68
CA ALA A 42 -3.13 -1.29 4.19
C ALA A 42 -4.58 -1.72 4.02
N ARG A 43 -5.55 -0.85 4.38
CA ARG A 43 -6.98 -1.13 4.20
C ARG A 43 -7.34 -1.46 2.76
N ARG A 44 -6.83 -0.71 1.79
CA ARG A 44 -7.08 -0.96 0.37
C ARG A 44 -6.41 -2.23 -0.13
N LEU A 45 -5.16 -2.47 0.27
CA LEU A 45 -4.43 -3.67 -0.16
C LEU A 45 -5.08 -4.95 0.37
N LEU A 46 -5.48 -4.96 1.64
CA LEU A 46 -6.05 -6.15 2.28
C LEU A 46 -7.54 -6.35 1.95
N ALA A 47 -8.26 -5.28 1.56
CA ALA A 47 -9.73 -5.29 1.42
C ALA A 47 -10.43 -5.89 2.67
N ALA A 48 -9.82 -5.70 3.83
CA ALA A 48 -10.10 -6.44 5.04
C ALA A 48 -10.68 -5.55 6.13
N SER A 49 -11.03 -6.18 7.24
CA SER A 49 -11.42 -5.50 8.46
C SER A 49 -10.34 -4.51 8.94
N SER A 50 -10.74 -3.55 9.75
CA SER A 50 -9.80 -2.58 10.34
C SER A 50 -8.66 -3.24 11.11
N GLY A 51 -8.92 -4.37 11.80
CA GLY A 51 -7.92 -5.10 12.59
C GLY A 51 -6.74 -5.59 11.76
N ASP A 52 -6.97 -6.22 10.61
CA ASP A 52 -5.89 -6.71 9.74
C ASP A 52 -5.00 -5.57 9.23
N ALA A 53 -5.60 -4.40 8.94
CA ALA A 53 -4.85 -3.23 8.50
C ALA A 53 -4.01 -2.62 9.63
N GLU A 54 -4.54 -2.57 10.85
CA GLU A 54 -3.83 -2.12 12.05
C GLU A 54 -2.63 -3.02 12.34
N ASP A 55 -2.82 -4.33 12.32
CA ASP A 55 -1.76 -5.30 12.52
C ASP A 55 -0.66 -5.19 11.45
N ALA A 56 -1.03 -5.00 10.17
CA ALA A 56 -0.05 -4.81 9.11
C ALA A 56 0.77 -3.53 9.31
N VAL A 57 0.15 -2.45 9.79
CA VAL A 57 0.83 -1.20 10.10
C VAL A 57 1.73 -1.35 11.34
N GLN A 58 1.29 -2.05 12.37
CA GLN A 58 2.13 -2.34 13.54
C GLN A 58 3.36 -3.14 13.15
N ASP A 59 3.21 -4.25 12.40
CA ASP A 59 4.33 -5.04 11.89
C ASP A 59 5.29 -4.21 11.04
N THR A 60 4.74 -3.29 10.24
CA THR A 60 5.54 -2.36 9.44
C THR A 60 6.43 -1.51 10.33
N TRP A 61 5.89 -0.93 11.40
CA TRP A 61 6.67 -0.09 12.32
C TRP A 61 7.70 -0.89 13.12
N VAL A 62 7.36 -2.10 13.57
CA VAL A 62 8.33 -3.00 14.23
C VAL A 62 9.50 -3.30 13.30
N ARG A 63 9.22 -3.67 12.03
CA ARG A 63 10.27 -3.96 11.04
C ARG A 63 11.04 -2.71 10.63
N ALA A 64 10.37 -1.57 10.54
CA ALA A 64 11.00 -0.28 10.23
C ALA A 64 11.96 0.13 11.34
N ALA A 65 11.54 0.10 12.61
CA ALA A 65 12.38 0.45 13.75
C ALA A 65 13.66 -0.40 13.78
N ALA A 66 13.53 -1.72 13.57
CA ALA A 66 14.67 -2.64 13.54
C ALA A 66 15.67 -2.37 12.40
N ARG A 67 15.21 -1.77 11.30
CA ARG A 67 16.01 -1.58 10.06
C ARG A 67 16.33 -0.12 9.76
N LEU A 68 15.82 0.83 10.53
CA LEU A 68 15.93 2.27 10.27
C LEU A 68 17.41 2.73 10.23
N HIS A 69 18.28 2.11 11.02
CA HIS A 69 19.71 2.37 11.04
C HIS A 69 20.43 1.97 9.72
N ARG A 70 19.80 1.17 8.86
CA ARG A 70 20.31 0.74 7.55
C ARG A 70 19.70 1.52 6.39
N PHE A 71 18.75 2.41 6.66
CA PHE A 71 18.10 3.20 5.63
C PHE A 71 19.06 4.23 5.03
N ARG A 72 19.33 4.13 3.72
CA ARG A 72 20.38 4.91 3.04
C ARG A 72 19.92 6.22 2.41
N TRP A 73 18.64 6.58 2.53
CA TRP A 73 18.06 7.78 1.90
C TRP A 73 18.14 7.81 0.36
N GLU A 74 18.22 6.66 -0.27
CA GLU A 74 18.12 6.48 -1.73
C GLU A 74 16.70 6.74 -2.26
N SER A 75 15.73 6.76 -1.38
CA SER A 75 14.33 7.10 -1.63
C SER A 75 13.76 7.94 -0.48
N ALA A 76 12.54 8.46 -0.62
CA ALA A 76 11.83 9.06 0.51
C ALA A 76 11.53 8.00 1.59
N LEU A 77 11.55 8.40 2.87
CA LEU A 77 11.21 7.51 3.99
C LEU A 77 9.84 6.87 3.80
N ARG A 78 8.86 7.63 3.31
CA ARG A 78 7.52 7.14 2.99
C ARG A 78 7.57 5.98 1.98
N THR A 79 8.36 6.09 0.92
CA THR A 79 8.50 5.03 -0.11
C THR A 79 9.09 3.76 0.51
N TRP A 80 10.10 3.90 1.36
CA TRP A 80 10.70 2.78 2.06
C TRP A 80 9.72 2.10 3.02
N LEU A 81 8.95 2.87 3.81
CA LEU A 81 7.90 2.36 4.68
C LEU A 81 6.79 1.66 3.88
N THR A 82 6.40 2.21 2.73
CA THR A 82 5.44 1.57 1.81
C THR A 82 5.94 0.20 1.36
N GLY A 83 7.21 0.05 1.03
CA GLY A 83 7.79 -1.25 0.67
C GLY A 83 7.69 -2.28 1.79
N ILE A 84 7.95 -1.88 3.04
CA ILE A 84 7.79 -2.77 4.21
C ILE A 84 6.32 -3.15 4.38
N LEU A 85 5.40 -2.20 4.29
CA LEU A 85 3.95 -2.44 4.44
C LEU A 85 3.42 -3.40 3.37
N VAL A 86 3.80 -3.20 2.10
CA VAL A 86 3.39 -4.08 0.99
C VAL A 86 3.81 -5.52 1.28
N ASN A 87 5.02 -5.73 1.79
CA ASN A 87 5.49 -7.07 2.17
C ASN A 87 4.67 -7.65 3.34
N CYS A 88 4.35 -6.85 4.37
CA CYS A 88 3.49 -7.29 5.47
C CYS A 88 2.09 -7.69 4.97
N CYS A 89 1.50 -6.90 4.07
CA CYS A 89 0.20 -7.23 3.45
C CYS A 89 0.27 -8.49 2.59
N ARG A 90 1.33 -8.67 1.78
CA ARG A 90 1.52 -9.89 0.97
C ARG A 90 1.65 -11.14 1.83
N GLU A 91 2.37 -11.08 2.94
CA GLU A 91 2.50 -12.20 3.87
C GLU A 91 1.12 -12.62 4.44
N ARG A 92 0.26 -11.65 4.77
CA ARG A 92 -1.11 -11.91 5.25
C ARG A 92 -2.02 -12.49 4.17
N LEU A 93 -1.87 -12.05 2.94
CA LEU A 93 -2.62 -12.56 1.80
C LEU A 93 -2.01 -13.82 1.19
N ARG A 94 -0.98 -14.42 1.83
CA ARG A 94 -0.34 -15.63 1.30
C ARG A 94 -1.37 -16.74 1.13
N GLY A 95 -1.49 -17.28 -0.10
CA GLY A 95 -2.52 -18.25 -0.48
C GLY A 95 -3.77 -17.64 -1.13
N GLN A 96 -4.03 -16.34 -0.95
CA GLN A 96 -5.09 -15.61 -1.64
C GLN A 96 -4.54 -14.78 -2.82
N TRP A 97 -3.20 -14.58 -2.88
CA TRP A 97 -2.56 -13.78 -3.91
C TRP A 97 -2.59 -14.49 -5.25
N ARG A 98 -3.53 -14.12 -6.09
CA ARG A 98 -3.67 -14.63 -7.45
C ARG A 98 -3.40 -13.51 -8.44
N TRP A 99 -2.57 -13.82 -9.42
CA TRP A 99 -2.46 -13.01 -10.62
C TRP A 99 -3.57 -13.44 -11.58
N VAL A 100 -4.29 -12.47 -12.13
CA VAL A 100 -5.32 -12.77 -13.12
C VAL A 100 -4.60 -13.06 -14.43
N GLU A 101 -4.74 -14.28 -14.94
CA GLU A 101 -4.36 -14.60 -16.31
C GLU A 101 -5.24 -13.81 -17.28
N PRO A 102 -4.74 -13.50 -18.50
CA PRO A 102 -5.45 -12.64 -19.44
C PRO A 102 -6.87 -13.07 -19.81
N ASP A 103 -7.21 -14.33 -19.65
CA ASP A 103 -8.51 -14.91 -20.02
C ASP A 103 -9.46 -15.23 -18.84
N ASP A 104 -9.00 -15.17 -17.60
CA ASP A 104 -9.80 -15.55 -16.41
C ASP A 104 -10.53 -14.37 -15.77
N ALA A 105 -11.29 -13.59 -16.52
CA ALA A 105 -12.03 -12.45 -16.00
C ALA A 105 -13.52 -12.78 -15.73
N ALA A 106 -13.79 -13.70 -14.83
CA ALA A 106 -15.11 -13.79 -14.20
C ALA A 106 -15.03 -13.24 -12.78
N PRO A 107 -15.88 -12.25 -12.38
CA PRO A 107 -15.96 -11.78 -11.01
C PRO A 107 -16.48 -12.91 -10.12
N LYS A 108 -15.72 -13.35 -9.13
CA LYS A 108 -16.29 -14.12 -8.04
C LYS A 108 -16.93 -13.12 -7.08
N GLU A 109 -18.25 -13.21 -7.00
CA GLU A 109 -19.04 -12.57 -5.96
C GLU A 109 -18.54 -13.03 -4.59
N GLN A 110 -17.93 -12.11 -3.86
CA GLN A 110 -17.85 -12.17 -2.40
C GLN A 110 -18.55 -10.89 -1.92
N ALA A 111 -19.86 -11.01 -1.82
CA ALA A 111 -20.69 -10.04 -1.13
C ALA A 111 -20.74 -10.45 0.33
N ASP A 112 -20.16 -9.62 1.20
CA ASP A 112 -20.56 -9.55 2.58
C ASP A 112 -21.07 -8.16 2.88
N ASP A 113 -22.24 -8.10 3.51
CA ASP A 113 -23.08 -6.98 3.83
C ASP A 113 -22.36 -5.79 4.43
N VAL A 114 -22.48 -4.62 3.81
CA VAL A 114 -22.34 -3.33 4.49
C VAL A 114 -23.28 -2.29 3.89
N LEU A 115 -24.03 -1.65 4.79
CA LEU A 115 -25.05 -0.62 4.60
C LEU A 115 -24.61 0.62 3.78
N PRO A 116 -25.59 1.43 3.27
CA PRO A 116 -25.35 2.40 2.21
C PRO A 116 -24.86 3.74 2.75
N LEU A 117 -23.69 4.16 2.30
CA LEU A 117 -23.23 5.55 2.30
C LEU A 117 -22.58 5.83 0.94
N GLU A 118 -23.31 6.56 0.13
CA GLU A 118 -23.03 7.36 -1.06
C GLU A 118 -21.66 7.19 -1.79
N GLN A 119 -21.69 7.31 -3.05
CA GLN A 119 -20.69 7.23 -4.14
C GLN A 119 -19.21 6.90 -3.81
N THR A 120 -18.63 7.48 -2.75
CA THR A 120 -17.25 7.17 -2.30
C THR A 120 -17.13 5.74 -1.78
N LEU A 121 -18.17 5.20 -1.17
CA LEU A 121 -18.23 3.80 -0.71
C LEU A 121 -18.37 2.82 -1.89
N GLY A 122 -19.00 3.25 -2.98
CA GLY A 122 -19.07 2.45 -4.21
C GLY A 122 -17.69 2.18 -4.80
N VAL A 123 -16.84 3.20 -4.87
CA VAL A 123 -15.46 3.08 -5.38
C VAL A 123 -14.60 2.19 -4.48
N GLU A 124 -14.64 2.38 -3.16
CA GLU A 124 -13.86 1.56 -2.24
C GLU A 124 -14.31 0.09 -2.25
N ARG A 125 -15.63 -0.17 -2.37
CA ARG A 125 -16.16 -1.53 -2.54
C ARG A 125 -15.72 -2.16 -3.87
N ALA A 126 -15.78 -1.40 -4.96
CA ALA A 126 -15.32 -1.87 -6.26
C ALA A 126 -13.83 -2.21 -6.24
N ILE A 127 -13.00 -1.39 -5.56
CA ILE A 127 -11.57 -1.69 -5.36
C ILE A 127 -11.41 -2.96 -4.52
N ALA A 128 -12.19 -3.11 -3.45
CA ALA A 128 -12.13 -4.28 -2.58
C ALA A 128 -12.51 -5.58 -3.30
N SER A 129 -13.39 -5.53 -4.30
CA SER A 129 -13.80 -6.69 -5.09
C SER A 129 -12.77 -7.14 -6.14
N LEU A 130 -11.76 -6.33 -6.43
CA LEU A 130 -10.70 -6.72 -7.34
C LEU A 130 -9.89 -7.92 -6.79
N PRO A 131 -9.42 -8.83 -7.66
CA PRO A 131 -8.44 -9.83 -7.28
C PRO A 131 -7.22 -9.21 -6.60
N PRO A 132 -6.62 -9.82 -5.56
CA PRO A 132 -5.56 -9.19 -4.76
C PRO A 132 -4.38 -8.65 -5.58
N GLY A 133 -3.95 -9.35 -6.62
CA GLY A 133 -2.87 -8.89 -7.51
C GLY A 133 -3.25 -7.62 -8.28
N SER A 134 -4.40 -7.63 -8.96
CA SER A 134 -4.92 -6.48 -9.72
C SER A 134 -5.22 -5.29 -8.81
N ARG A 135 -5.80 -5.54 -7.63
CA ARG A 135 -6.06 -4.53 -6.61
C ARG A 135 -4.77 -3.85 -6.16
N SER A 136 -3.73 -4.62 -5.85
CA SER A 136 -2.47 -4.07 -5.39
C SER A 136 -1.78 -3.22 -6.44
N VAL A 137 -1.77 -3.66 -7.70
CA VAL A 137 -1.22 -2.86 -8.79
C VAL A 137 -2.02 -1.57 -8.99
N PHE A 138 -3.35 -1.64 -8.98
CA PHE A 138 -4.22 -0.48 -9.12
C PHE A 138 -4.00 0.54 -7.99
N VAL A 139 -4.00 0.08 -6.75
CA VAL A 139 -3.80 0.94 -5.57
C VAL A 139 -2.42 1.61 -5.59
N LEU A 140 -1.37 0.85 -5.89
CA LEU A 140 -0.01 1.40 -5.94
C LEU A 140 0.17 2.36 -7.11
N HIS A 141 -0.38 2.07 -8.29
CA HIS A 141 -0.22 2.90 -9.47
C HIS A 141 -1.15 4.13 -9.46
N ASP A 142 -2.48 3.91 -9.44
CA ASP A 142 -3.46 4.96 -9.67
C ASP A 142 -3.74 5.81 -8.43
N ILE A 143 -3.58 5.26 -7.22
CA ILE A 143 -3.82 6.00 -5.98
C ILE A 143 -2.52 6.54 -5.37
N HIS A 144 -1.43 5.77 -5.42
CA HIS A 144 -0.16 6.15 -4.79
C HIS A 144 0.91 6.66 -5.76
N GLY A 145 0.68 6.56 -7.08
CA GLY A 145 1.54 7.14 -8.12
C GLY A 145 2.86 6.41 -8.36
N HIS A 146 2.97 5.13 -7.97
CA HIS A 146 4.13 4.32 -8.27
C HIS A 146 4.22 3.97 -9.75
N THR A 147 5.42 3.95 -10.30
CA THR A 147 5.69 3.46 -11.65
C THR A 147 5.58 1.94 -11.73
N HIS A 148 5.36 1.40 -12.93
CA HIS A 148 5.34 -0.06 -13.12
C HIS A 148 6.66 -0.75 -12.73
N GLN A 149 7.80 -0.06 -12.84
CA GLN A 149 9.09 -0.57 -12.40
C GLN A 149 9.17 -0.68 -10.87
N GLU A 150 8.74 0.37 -10.15
CA GLU A 150 8.67 0.34 -8.68
C GLU A 150 7.68 -0.72 -8.18
N ILE A 151 6.51 -0.83 -8.81
CA ILE A 151 5.51 -1.86 -8.48
C ILE A 151 6.07 -3.26 -8.72
N ALA A 152 6.76 -3.47 -9.83
CA ALA A 152 7.40 -4.74 -10.16
C ALA A 152 8.39 -5.15 -9.07
N ALA A 153 9.23 -4.22 -8.62
CA ALA A 153 10.17 -4.46 -7.52
C ALA A 153 9.47 -4.69 -6.17
N LEU A 154 8.39 -3.93 -5.86
CA LEU A 154 7.64 -4.07 -4.62
C LEU A 154 6.86 -5.38 -4.54
N LEU A 155 6.30 -5.83 -5.65
CA LEU A 155 5.43 -7.01 -5.71
C LEU A 155 6.16 -8.28 -6.17
N ASP A 156 7.44 -8.17 -6.56
CA ASP A 156 8.25 -9.25 -7.10
C ASP A 156 7.62 -9.88 -8.35
N ILE A 157 7.32 -9.04 -9.34
CA ILE A 157 6.72 -9.38 -10.63
C ILE A 157 7.43 -8.68 -11.78
N GLU A 158 7.16 -9.10 -13.00
CA GLU A 158 7.63 -8.40 -14.19
C GLU A 158 6.84 -7.07 -14.40
N PRO A 159 7.48 -6.00 -14.93
CA PRO A 159 6.78 -4.77 -15.29
C PRO A 159 5.64 -4.97 -16.29
N GLY A 160 5.75 -5.98 -17.16
CA GLY A 160 4.69 -6.39 -18.08
C GLY A 160 3.46 -6.92 -17.35
N THR A 161 3.68 -7.75 -16.32
CA THR A 161 2.61 -8.25 -15.43
C THR A 161 1.91 -7.10 -14.71
N SER A 162 2.67 -6.12 -14.20
CA SER A 162 2.08 -4.92 -13.60
C SER A 162 1.17 -4.16 -14.58
N LYS A 163 1.60 -3.99 -15.83
CA LYS A 163 0.77 -3.32 -16.86
C LYS A 163 -0.52 -4.09 -17.15
N SER A 164 -0.44 -5.41 -17.33
CA SER A 164 -1.62 -6.23 -17.61
C SER A 164 -2.59 -6.24 -16.42
N GLN A 165 -2.10 -6.37 -15.20
CA GLN A 165 -2.93 -6.31 -14.00
C GLN A 165 -3.65 -4.95 -13.85
N LEU A 166 -2.98 -3.85 -14.16
CA LEU A 166 -3.60 -2.52 -14.14
C LEU A 166 -4.71 -2.42 -15.20
N PHE A 167 -4.47 -2.93 -16.40
CA PHE A 167 -5.47 -2.95 -17.47
C PHE A 167 -6.72 -3.73 -17.04
N HIS A 168 -6.55 -4.92 -16.44
CA HIS A 168 -7.66 -5.73 -15.94
C HIS A 168 -8.40 -5.05 -14.79
N ALA A 169 -7.67 -4.47 -13.82
CA ALA A 169 -8.27 -3.71 -12.72
C ALA A 169 -9.16 -2.56 -13.23
N ARG A 170 -8.65 -1.74 -14.14
CA ARG A 170 -9.39 -0.62 -14.72
C ARG A 170 -10.62 -1.07 -15.51
N ARG A 171 -10.50 -2.18 -16.26
CA ARG A 171 -11.62 -2.75 -17.00
C ARG A 171 -12.73 -3.20 -16.07
N GLN A 172 -12.37 -3.92 -15.00
CA GLN A 172 -13.33 -4.44 -14.02
C GLN A 172 -13.98 -3.29 -13.23
N LEU A 173 -13.20 -2.30 -12.76
CA LEU A 173 -13.73 -1.14 -12.06
C LEU A 173 -14.69 -0.33 -12.93
N ARG A 174 -14.39 -0.17 -14.22
CA ARG A 174 -15.28 0.52 -15.16
C ARG A 174 -16.62 -0.22 -15.30
N ALA A 175 -16.61 -1.53 -15.35
CA ALA A 175 -17.84 -2.34 -15.42
C ALA A 175 -18.68 -2.30 -14.13
N LEU A 176 -18.04 -2.09 -12.96
CA LEU A 176 -18.73 -2.03 -11.66
C LEU A 176 -19.28 -0.64 -11.32
N LEU A 177 -18.73 0.40 -11.93
CA LEU A 177 -19.06 1.79 -11.63
C LEU A 177 -19.93 2.47 -12.72
N THR A 178 -20.28 1.74 -13.79
CA THR A 178 -21.24 2.14 -14.83
C THR A 178 -22.61 1.61 -14.53
#